data_606462fe5d7e6d54a5fe88534be6b665
#
_entry.id   606462fe5d7e6d54a5fe88534be6b665
#
_cell.length_a   1.000
_cell.length_b   1.000
_cell.length_c   1.000
_cell.angle_alpha   90.00
_cell.angle_beta   90.00
_cell.angle_gamma   90.00
#
_symmetry.space_group_name_H-M   'P 1'
#
loop_
_entity.id
_entity.type
_entity.pdbx_description
1 polymer ?
#
loop_
_entity_poly.entity_id
_entity_poly.type
_entity_poly.pdbx_seq_one_letter_code
_entity_poly.pdbx_strand_id
1 'polypeptide(L)'
;TAGAAVTDHASGYLTVAGTTTIRASGQNITLNHTSNNFTGAVSVIGAAVQLVDANAIDLGTTTTTGTYQVTATAGGDITDSGTLTIGGAATFTAAGGQNIYLDNLDSSNVLFGIHTFSGTVSLSSGGTLANVTVRNSDAFDFGAALTLATGGNLILTAGGDVTQTGGALTVPGTTTITALDSDVTLTNASNNFTGAVSIQGQDVQVTDSDNLVLGASTATGATTGYAIIARGAVTQLSGTALTVTGPTTITAQSSDTSTNYDVTLTNTSNNFNGAVVITGSDVGITDIDTLVLGASTVTGTTTGYDVI
;
A
#
# COMPACT_ATOMS: atom_id res chain seq x y z
N THR A 1 -3.68 -26.01 23.49
CA THR A 1 -4.84 -25.17 23.85
C THR A 1 -4.66 -24.71 25.29
N ALA A 2 -4.76 -23.43 25.52
CA ALA A 2 -4.69 -22.84 26.85
C ALA A 2 -6.04 -22.20 27.22
N GLY A 3 -6.47 -22.38 28.47
CA GLY A 3 -7.68 -21.74 29.03
C GLY A 3 -7.41 -20.37 29.66
N ALA A 4 -6.16 -19.88 29.57
CA ALA A 4 -5.69 -18.59 30.09
C ALA A 4 -4.67 -17.99 29.10
N ALA A 5 -4.18 -16.77 29.40
CA ALA A 5 -3.14 -16.13 28.60
C ALA A 5 -1.90 -17.03 28.46
N VAL A 6 -1.25 -16.93 27.31
CA VAL A 6 0.02 -17.62 27.01
C VAL A 6 1.12 -16.58 26.94
N THR A 7 2.17 -16.75 27.74
CA THR A 7 3.32 -15.86 27.75
C THR A 7 4.61 -16.65 27.77
N ASP A 8 5.66 -16.16 27.14
CA ASP A 8 7.02 -16.61 27.42
C ASP A 8 7.56 -15.99 28.73
N HIS A 9 8.58 -16.59 29.28
CA HIS A 9 9.22 -16.07 30.49
C HIS A 9 10.27 -15.02 30.11
N ALA A 10 10.41 -13.97 30.92
CA ALA A 10 11.35 -12.87 30.65
C ALA A 10 12.82 -13.28 30.43
N SER A 11 13.23 -14.44 30.95
CA SER A 11 14.58 -15.02 30.77
C SER A 11 14.57 -16.32 29.95
N GLY A 12 13.42 -16.72 29.39
CA GLY A 12 13.27 -17.96 28.64
C GLY A 12 12.81 -17.67 27.22
N TYR A 13 13.46 -18.26 26.24
CA TYR A 13 13.08 -18.14 24.84
C TYR A 13 12.68 -19.50 24.26
N LEU A 14 11.96 -19.45 23.14
CA LEU A 14 11.49 -20.63 22.42
C LEU A 14 12.36 -20.83 21.17
N THR A 15 12.83 -22.08 20.97
CA THR A 15 13.45 -22.49 19.72
C THR A 15 12.64 -23.65 19.16
N VAL A 16 11.93 -23.42 18.07
CA VAL A 16 11.03 -24.40 17.48
C VAL A 16 11.39 -24.62 16.01
N ALA A 17 11.92 -25.80 15.69
CA ALA A 17 12.33 -26.13 14.33
C ALA A 17 11.16 -26.48 13.39
N GLY A 18 10.05 -26.94 13.94
CA GLY A 18 8.83 -27.29 13.17
C GLY A 18 7.75 -26.22 13.30
N THR A 19 6.55 -26.56 12.82
CA THR A 19 5.39 -25.66 12.93
C THR A 19 4.98 -25.42 14.37
N THR A 20 4.52 -24.20 14.65
CA THR A 20 4.02 -23.80 15.97
C THR A 20 2.52 -23.56 15.88
N THR A 21 1.75 -24.16 16.80
CA THR A 21 0.31 -23.90 16.89
C THR A 21 -0.07 -23.54 18.32
N ILE A 22 -0.61 -22.33 18.53
CA ILE A 22 -1.04 -21.83 19.84
C ILE A 22 -2.52 -21.49 19.77
N ARG A 23 -3.29 -22.07 20.71
CA ARG A 23 -4.72 -21.84 20.83
C ARG A 23 -5.06 -21.39 22.26
N ALA A 24 -5.37 -20.12 22.39
CA ALA A 24 -5.79 -19.47 23.63
C ALA A 24 -7.01 -18.58 23.34
N SER A 25 -8.10 -19.19 22.88
CA SER A 25 -9.30 -18.50 22.41
C SER A 25 -9.82 -17.51 23.47
N GLY A 26 -10.01 -16.24 23.07
CA GLY A 26 -10.43 -15.15 23.95
C GLY A 26 -9.38 -14.71 24.97
N GLN A 27 -8.16 -15.21 24.91
CA GLN A 27 -7.06 -14.86 25.80
C GLN A 27 -5.89 -14.25 25.00
N ASN A 28 -5.05 -13.49 25.67
CA ASN A 28 -3.87 -12.88 25.04
C ASN A 28 -2.74 -13.90 24.90
N ILE A 29 -1.97 -13.72 23.82
CA ILE A 29 -0.74 -14.47 23.56
C ILE A 29 0.40 -13.46 23.47
N THR A 30 1.41 -13.60 24.32
CA THR A 30 2.58 -12.72 24.35
C THR A 30 3.85 -13.59 24.33
N LEU A 31 4.42 -13.76 23.14
CA LEU A 31 5.69 -14.43 22.90
C LEU A 31 6.66 -13.39 22.34
N ASN A 32 7.16 -12.54 23.23
CA ASN A 32 7.88 -11.33 22.84
C ASN A 32 9.37 -11.33 23.22
N HIS A 33 9.90 -12.45 23.64
CA HIS A 33 11.33 -12.56 23.88
C HIS A 33 12.11 -12.46 22.57
N THR A 34 13.10 -11.56 22.48
CA THR A 34 13.85 -11.24 21.26
C THR A 34 14.72 -12.37 20.73
N SER A 35 14.90 -13.44 21.49
CA SER A 35 15.62 -14.66 21.08
C SER A 35 14.68 -15.81 20.73
N ASN A 36 13.36 -15.60 20.69
CA ASN A 36 12.46 -16.62 20.13
C ASN A 36 12.86 -16.91 18.67
N ASN A 37 12.83 -18.17 18.28
CA ASN A 37 13.17 -18.61 16.94
C ASN A 37 12.20 -19.70 16.49
N PHE A 38 11.29 -19.33 15.60
CA PHE A 38 10.28 -20.21 15.00
C PHE A 38 10.65 -20.49 13.54
N THR A 39 11.27 -21.63 13.26
CA THR A 39 11.71 -21.95 11.89
C THR A 39 10.54 -22.33 10.98
N GLY A 40 9.49 -22.93 11.51
CA GLY A 40 8.30 -23.30 10.75
C GLY A 40 7.14 -22.34 11.00
N ALA A 41 6.06 -22.49 10.21
CA ALA A 41 4.90 -21.62 10.28
C ALA A 41 4.30 -21.51 11.69
N VAL A 42 3.94 -20.29 12.10
CA VAL A 42 3.36 -19.98 13.41
C VAL A 42 1.88 -19.66 13.25
N SER A 43 1.04 -20.57 13.72
CA SER A 43 -0.44 -20.43 13.70
C SER A 43 -0.96 -20.08 15.09
N VAL A 44 -1.80 -19.04 15.20
CA VAL A 44 -2.31 -18.60 16.49
C VAL A 44 -3.82 -18.36 16.50
N ILE A 45 -4.48 -18.69 17.59
CA ILE A 45 -5.85 -18.28 17.90
C ILE A 45 -5.85 -17.62 19.28
N GLY A 46 -6.17 -16.32 19.34
CA GLY A 46 -6.14 -15.55 20.58
C GLY A 46 -7.00 -14.28 20.53
N ALA A 47 -6.98 -13.51 21.63
CA ALA A 47 -7.56 -12.15 21.65
C ALA A 47 -6.55 -11.14 21.09
N ALA A 48 -5.66 -10.60 21.93
CA ALA A 48 -4.52 -9.83 21.45
C ALA A 48 -3.28 -10.72 21.37
N VAL A 49 -2.50 -10.58 20.30
CA VAL A 49 -1.33 -11.42 20.04
C VAL A 49 -0.10 -10.55 19.79
N GLN A 50 0.99 -10.89 20.44
CA GLN A 50 2.32 -10.33 20.19
C GLN A 50 3.32 -11.46 19.97
N LEU A 51 3.96 -11.45 18.81
CA LEU A 51 5.01 -12.42 18.41
C LEU A 51 6.30 -11.66 18.12
N VAL A 52 7.41 -12.15 18.63
CA VAL A 52 8.76 -11.69 18.23
C VAL A 52 9.55 -12.91 17.79
N ASP A 53 10.22 -12.79 16.67
CA ASP A 53 11.16 -13.78 16.14
C ASP A 53 12.54 -13.15 15.98
N ALA A 54 13.58 -13.92 16.30
CA ALA A 54 14.97 -13.50 16.14
C ALA A 54 15.41 -13.42 14.67
N ASN A 55 14.68 -14.07 13.75
CA ASN A 55 14.99 -14.19 12.33
C ASN A 55 13.75 -13.88 11.47
N ALA A 56 13.64 -14.53 10.31
CA ALA A 56 12.43 -14.52 9.49
C ALA A 56 11.29 -15.27 10.18
N ILE A 57 10.07 -14.81 9.99
CA ILE A 57 8.87 -15.49 10.51
C ILE A 57 7.90 -15.80 9.37
N ASP A 58 7.42 -17.03 9.34
CA ASP A 58 6.31 -17.48 8.49
C ASP A 58 5.01 -17.53 9.33
N LEU A 59 4.02 -16.76 8.92
CA LEU A 59 2.73 -16.68 9.60
C LEU A 59 1.76 -17.71 9.03
N GLY A 60 1.51 -18.75 9.81
CA GLY A 60 0.47 -19.73 9.52
C GLY A 60 -0.94 -19.20 9.79
N THR A 61 -1.96 -20.05 9.66
CA THR A 61 -3.36 -19.65 9.88
C THR A 61 -3.56 -19.03 11.26
N THR A 62 -4.00 -17.78 11.26
CA THR A 62 -4.12 -16.95 12.45
C THR A 62 -5.52 -16.35 12.56
N THR A 63 -6.09 -16.37 13.77
CA THR A 63 -7.35 -15.69 14.08
C THR A 63 -7.21 -14.91 15.39
N THR A 64 -7.38 -13.58 15.34
CA THR A 64 -7.41 -12.72 16.52
C THR A 64 -8.66 -11.86 16.55
N THR A 65 -9.18 -11.57 17.72
CA THR A 65 -10.31 -10.64 17.90
C THR A 65 -9.84 -9.22 18.23
N GLY A 66 -8.60 -9.05 18.65
CA GLY A 66 -7.96 -7.79 18.99
C GLY A 66 -6.72 -7.54 18.14
N THR A 67 -5.74 -6.85 18.72
CA THR A 67 -4.51 -6.46 18.02
C THR A 67 -3.61 -7.65 17.69
N TYR A 68 -2.90 -7.53 16.58
CA TYR A 68 -1.89 -8.49 16.15
C TYR A 68 -0.56 -7.78 15.88
N GLN A 69 0.47 -8.12 16.65
CA GLN A 69 1.80 -7.52 16.51
C GLN A 69 2.82 -8.61 16.21
N VAL A 70 3.58 -8.43 15.14
CA VAL A 70 4.67 -9.34 14.73
C VAL A 70 5.94 -8.54 14.52
N THR A 71 7.04 -9.03 15.08
CA THR A 71 8.37 -8.43 14.90
C THR A 71 9.38 -9.51 14.53
N ALA A 72 10.05 -9.34 13.40
CA ALA A 72 11.25 -10.10 12.99
C ALA A 72 12.48 -9.22 13.23
N THR A 73 13.39 -9.62 14.14
CA THR A 73 14.41 -8.71 14.67
C THR A 73 15.74 -8.70 13.91
N ALA A 74 16.14 -9.80 13.27
CA ALA A 74 17.42 -9.89 12.59
C ALA A 74 17.32 -10.62 11.25
N GLY A 75 17.55 -9.86 10.17
CA GLY A 75 17.87 -10.40 8.85
C GLY A 75 16.81 -11.29 8.20
N GLY A 76 15.53 -11.13 8.55
CA GLY A 76 14.50 -11.98 8.01
C GLY A 76 13.23 -11.26 7.58
N ASP A 77 12.62 -11.79 6.52
CA ASP A 77 11.34 -11.34 6.03
C ASP A 77 10.19 -11.74 6.98
N ILE A 78 9.10 -11.02 6.93
CA ILE A 78 7.80 -11.49 7.43
C ILE A 78 7.04 -12.01 6.22
N THR A 79 6.73 -13.29 6.25
CA THR A 79 5.96 -13.99 5.20
C THR A 79 4.75 -14.67 5.80
N ASP A 80 3.88 -15.17 4.96
CA ASP A 80 2.77 -15.99 5.40
C ASP A 80 2.59 -17.23 4.52
N SER A 81 2.13 -18.31 5.14
CA SER A 81 1.69 -19.56 4.50
C SER A 81 0.29 -19.94 4.94
N GLY A 82 -0.43 -19.04 5.61
CA GLY A 82 -1.79 -19.27 6.06
C GLY A 82 -2.61 -17.98 6.11
N THR A 83 -3.93 -18.12 6.14
CA THR A 83 -4.85 -16.98 6.18
C THR A 83 -4.79 -16.28 7.53
N LEU A 84 -4.67 -14.95 7.50
CA LEU A 84 -4.71 -14.09 8.68
C LEU A 84 -6.08 -13.42 8.79
N THR A 85 -6.79 -13.65 9.88
CA THR A 85 -8.07 -13.00 10.21
C THR A 85 -7.88 -12.18 11.47
N ILE A 86 -7.73 -10.88 11.33
CA ILE A 86 -7.33 -9.96 12.40
C ILE A 86 -8.46 -8.95 12.66
N GLY A 87 -9.11 -9.05 13.82
CA GLY A 87 -10.24 -8.20 14.18
C GLY A 87 -9.88 -6.79 14.65
N GLY A 88 -8.64 -6.55 15.09
CA GLY A 88 -8.13 -5.25 15.50
C GLY A 88 -6.99 -4.73 14.63
N ALA A 89 -6.26 -3.73 15.14
CA ALA A 89 -5.09 -3.22 14.41
C ALA A 89 -3.99 -4.28 14.28
N ALA A 90 -3.37 -4.34 13.10
CA ALA A 90 -2.24 -5.20 12.80
C ALA A 90 -0.95 -4.38 12.67
N THR A 91 0.14 -4.87 13.24
CA THR A 91 1.46 -4.24 13.13
C THR A 91 2.49 -5.29 12.77
N PHE A 92 3.19 -5.06 11.67
CA PHE A 92 4.26 -5.92 11.19
C PHE A 92 5.55 -5.11 11.14
N THR A 93 6.58 -5.55 11.86
CA THR A 93 7.88 -4.88 11.93
C THR A 93 8.97 -5.86 11.54
N ALA A 94 9.51 -5.72 10.33
CA ALA A 94 10.64 -6.52 9.87
C ALA A 94 11.97 -5.84 10.24
N ALA A 95 13.07 -6.55 10.14
CA ALA A 95 14.39 -5.93 10.21
C ALA A 95 14.62 -5.00 9.00
N GLY A 96 15.55 -4.04 9.13
CA GLY A 96 15.90 -3.14 8.03
C GLY A 96 16.41 -3.89 6.80
N GLY A 97 15.96 -3.48 5.62
CA GLY A 97 16.33 -4.11 4.34
C GLY A 97 15.58 -5.41 4.02
N GLN A 98 14.59 -5.79 4.84
CA GLN A 98 13.81 -7.00 4.64
C GLN A 98 12.43 -6.71 4.04
N ASN A 99 11.73 -7.76 3.64
CA ASN A 99 10.42 -7.67 2.99
C ASN A 99 9.30 -7.99 3.98
N ILE A 100 8.10 -7.50 3.65
CA ILE A 100 6.85 -7.97 4.24
C ILE A 100 5.96 -8.46 3.10
N TYR A 101 5.71 -9.76 3.06
CA TYR A 101 4.85 -10.44 2.09
C TYR A 101 3.67 -11.08 2.81
N LEU A 102 2.50 -10.45 2.71
CA LEU A 102 1.23 -10.90 3.27
C LEU A 102 0.25 -11.08 2.12
N ASP A 103 0.56 -12.01 1.23
CA ASP A 103 -0.17 -12.25 -0.02
C ASP A 103 -0.77 -13.66 -0.10
N ASN A 104 -0.54 -14.45 0.92
CA ASN A 104 -1.00 -15.83 1.08
C ASN A 104 -0.65 -16.71 -0.12
N LEU A 105 0.56 -16.52 -0.63
CA LEU A 105 1.14 -17.38 -1.65
C LEU A 105 2.11 -18.36 -0.97
N ASP A 106 1.99 -19.64 -1.31
CA ASP A 106 3.04 -20.59 -0.93
C ASP A 106 4.29 -20.45 -1.83
N SER A 107 5.33 -21.23 -1.52
CA SER A 107 6.55 -21.30 -2.33
C SER A 107 6.32 -21.75 -3.79
N SER A 108 5.12 -22.25 -4.10
CA SER A 108 4.68 -22.64 -5.45
C SER A 108 3.79 -21.58 -6.11
N ASN A 109 3.63 -20.41 -5.48
CA ASN A 109 2.78 -19.30 -5.94
C ASN A 109 1.29 -19.67 -6.04
N VAL A 110 0.82 -20.55 -5.16
CA VAL A 110 -0.59 -20.98 -5.06
C VAL A 110 -1.29 -20.20 -3.96
N LEU A 111 -2.45 -19.61 -4.25
CA LEU A 111 -3.29 -18.88 -3.30
C LEU A 111 -4.00 -19.83 -2.33
N PHE A 112 -3.85 -19.61 -1.02
CA PHE A 112 -4.57 -20.33 0.04
C PHE A 112 -5.80 -19.62 0.59
N GLY A 113 -6.04 -18.39 0.22
CA GLY A 113 -7.11 -17.52 0.71
C GLY A 113 -6.67 -16.08 0.75
N ILE A 114 -7.54 -15.18 1.13
CA ILE A 114 -7.24 -13.74 1.25
C ILE A 114 -7.29 -13.38 2.73
N HIS A 115 -6.36 -12.53 3.18
CA HIS A 115 -6.36 -12.05 4.55
C HIS A 115 -7.58 -11.16 4.84
N THR A 116 -7.92 -11.02 6.09
CA THR A 116 -8.94 -10.09 6.58
C THR A 116 -8.35 -9.26 7.72
N PHE A 117 -7.96 -8.02 7.41
CA PHE A 117 -7.54 -7.03 8.39
C PHE A 117 -8.68 -6.04 8.58
N SER A 118 -9.42 -6.16 9.70
CA SER A 118 -10.57 -5.28 9.98
C SER A 118 -10.16 -3.94 10.61
N GLY A 119 -8.92 -3.82 11.11
CA GLY A 119 -8.36 -2.59 11.67
C GLY A 119 -7.26 -2.02 10.79
N THR A 120 -6.65 -0.93 11.26
CA THR A 120 -5.49 -0.32 10.59
C THR A 120 -4.32 -1.28 10.48
N VAL A 121 -3.55 -1.18 9.40
CA VAL A 121 -2.35 -1.98 9.18
C VAL A 121 -1.12 -1.08 9.18
N SER A 122 -0.17 -1.39 10.04
CA SER A 122 1.11 -0.69 10.15
C SER A 122 2.23 -1.62 9.69
N LEU A 123 3.00 -1.18 8.71
CA LEU A 123 4.11 -1.90 8.10
C LEU A 123 5.39 -1.08 8.32
N SER A 124 6.35 -1.63 9.03
CA SER A 124 7.53 -0.87 9.44
C SER A 124 8.78 -1.75 9.53
N SER A 125 9.92 -1.11 9.72
CA SER A 125 11.18 -1.78 10.03
C SER A 125 12.04 -0.93 10.96
N GLY A 126 13.13 -1.51 11.47
CA GLY A 126 14.18 -0.78 12.18
C GLY A 126 14.98 0.21 11.30
N GLY A 127 14.62 0.35 10.02
CA GLY A 127 15.18 1.23 9.00
C GLY A 127 14.18 1.40 7.87
N THR A 128 14.51 0.94 6.66
CA THR A 128 13.59 0.90 5.51
C THR A 128 13.27 -0.56 5.16
N LEU A 129 12.05 -0.84 4.70
CA LEU A 129 11.68 -2.13 4.13
C LEU A 129 12.22 -2.25 2.68
N ALA A 130 12.52 -3.46 2.23
CA ALA A 130 12.88 -3.68 0.83
C ALA A 130 11.63 -3.63 -0.06
N ASN A 131 10.71 -4.55 0.13
CA ASN A 131 9.43 -4.56 -0.60
C ASN A 131 8.28 -4.89 0.35
N VAL A 132 7.08 -4.47 -0.06
CA VAL A 132 5.82 -4.79 0.62
C VAL A 132 4.81 -5.33 -0.39
N THR A 133 4.26 -6.50 -0.10
CA THR A 133 3.10 -7.04 -0.81
C THR A 133 2.03 -7.44 0.20
N VAL A 134 0.81 -6.96 0.00
CA VAL A 134 -0.32 -7.28 0.88
C VAL A 134 -1.56 -7.59 0.05
N ARG A 135 -2.34 -8.59 0.49
CA ARG A 135 -3.67 -8.90 -0.06
C ARG A 135 -4.68 -8.96 1.07
N ASN A 136 -5.68 -8.10 1.02
CA ASN A 136 -6.77 -8.03 1.99
C ASN A 136 -8.13 -8.22 1.32
N SER A 137 -9.05 -8.95 1.95
CA SER A 137 -10.41 -9.18 1.43
C SER A 137 -11.36 -8.00 1.61
N ASP A 138 -11.04 -7.11 2.54
CA ASP A 138 -11.86 -5.98 2.95
C ASP A 138 -11.16 -4.64 2.65
N ALA A 139 -11.66 -3.56 3.23
CA ALA A 139 -10.98 -2.26 3.22
C ALA A 139 -9.59 -2.34 3.84
N PHE A 140 -8.65 -1.54 3.35
CA PHE A 140 -7.29 -1.50 3.85
C PHE A 140 -6.90 -0.07 4.24
N ASP A 141 -6.47 0.11 5.49
CA ASP A 141 -6.00 1.41 5.98
C ASP A 141 -4.53 1.36 6.39
N PHE A 142 -3.72 2.19 5.75
CA PHE A 142 -2.34 2.43 6.19
C PHE A 142 -2.35 3.22 7.51
N GLY A 143 -2.21 2.51 8.63
CA GLY A 143 -2.29 3.08 9.98
C GLY A 143 -1.02 3.74 10.48
N ALA A 144 0.07 3.70 9.71
CA ALA A 144 1.35 4.34 10.05
C ALA A 144 2.09 4.76 8.78
N ALA A 145 3.16 5.55 8.95
CA ALA A 145 4.09 5.84 7.86
C ALA A 145 4.76 4.56 7.36
N LEU A 146 4.92 4.46 6.03
CA LEU A 146 5.65 3.39 5.37
C LEU A 146 6.84 3.98 4.62
N THR A 147 8.04 3.43 4.84
CA THR A 147 9.24 3.86 4.11
C THR A 147 9.95 2.63 3.53
N LEU A 148 10.06 2.61 2.21
CA LEU A 148 10.78 1.58 1.48
C LEU A 148 12.19 2.04 1.12
N ALA A 149 13.09 1.07 0.93
CA ALA A 149 14.45 1.29 0.46
C ALA A 149 14.47 1.71 -1.02
N THR A 150 15.59 2.21 -1.50
CA THR A 150 15.79 2.53 -2.92
C THR A 150 15.42 1.33 -3.81
N GLY A 151 14.51 1.55 -4.74
CA GLY A 151 13.96 0.53 -5.64
C GLY A 151 12.90 -0.38 -5.01
N GLY A 152 12.55 -0.18 -3.73
CA GLY A 152 11.52 -0.96 -3.04
C GLY A 152 10.12 -0.69 -3.57
N ASN A 153 9.34 -1.75 -3.79
CA ASN A 153 8.03 -1.71 -4.40
C ASN A 153 6.92 -1.94 -3.37
N LEU A 154 5.79 -1.29 -3.59
CA LEU A 154 4.54 -1.50 -2.85
C LEU A 154 3.51 -2.15 -3.79
N ILE A 155 3.00 -3.32 -3.40
CA ILE A 155 1.90 -4.00 -4.07
C ILE A 155 0.79 -4.25 -3.06
N LEU A 156 -0.40 -3.71 -3.31
CA LEU A 156 -1.57 -3.88 -2.46
C LEU A 156 -2.77 -4.32 -3.31
N THR A 157 -3.43 -5.38 -2.88
CA THR A 157 -4.77 -5.76 -3.36
C THR A 157 -5.74 -5.70 -2.18
N ALA A 158 -6.78 -4.92 -2.30
CA ALA A 158 -7.85 -4.79 -1.30
C ALA A 158 -9.21 -5.11 -1.93
N GLY A 159 -10.10 -5.72 -1.17
CA GLY A 159 -11.48 -5.99 -1.57
C GLY A 159 -12.45 -4.85 -1.19
N GLY A 160 -11.97 -3.80 -0.56
CA GLY A 160 -12.69 -2.59 -0.18
C GLY A 160 -11.83 -1.36 -0.32
N ASP A 161 -12.26 -0.24 0.25
CA ASP A 161 -11.57 1.04 0.15
C ASP A 161 -10.14 0.98 0.67
N VAL A 162 -9.24 1.67 -0.01
CA VAL A 162 -7.87 1.87 0.46
C VAL A 162 -7.73 3.29 0.98
N THR A 163 -7.39 3.41 2.27
CA THR A 163 -7.22 4.67 2.95
C THR A 163 -5.84 4.82 3.61
N GLN A 164 -5.52 6.03 4.02
CA GLN A 164 -4.27 6.37 4.67
C GLN A 164 -4.56 7.30 5.84
N THR A 165 -4.82 6.73 7.03
CA THR A 165 -5.04 7.52 8.26
C THR A 165 -3.74 7.77 9.01
N GLY A 166 -2.68 7.04 8.70
CA GLY A 166 -1.35 7.18 9.29
C GLY A 166 -0.47 8.22 8.61
N GLY A 167 0.84 8.02 8.71
CA GLY A 167 1.85 8.93 8.15
C GLY A 167 2.07 8.77 6.65
N ALA A 168 3.12 9.42 6.15
CA ALA A 168 3.47 9.41 4.74
C ALA A 168 3.89 8.02 4.22
N LEU A 169 3.60 7.76 2.95
CA LEU A 169 4.12 6.63 2.18
C LEU A 169 5.32 7.11 1.35
N THR A 170 6.50 6.56 1.60
CA THR A 170 7.70 6.82 0.81
C THR A 170 8.07 5.55 0.05
N VAL A 171 7.81 5.56 -1.26
CA VAL A 171 7.99 4.40 -2.14
C VAL A 171 8.90 4.78 -3.32
N PRO A 172 10.21 4.47 -3.23
CA PRO A 172 11.16 4.77 -4.30
C PRO A 172 11.00 3.91 -5.56
N GLY A 173 10.47 2.70 -5.44
CA GLY A 173 10.12 1.83 -6.57
C GLY A 173 8.69 2.04 -7.05
N THR A 174 8.11 1.04 -7.66
CA THR A 174 6.74 1.10 -8.18
C THR A 174 5.71 0.95 -7.07
N THR A 175 4.58 1.64 -7.23
CA THR A 175 3.38 1.46 -6.41
C THR A 175 2.29 0.86 -7.27
N THR A 176 1.75 -0.29 -6.88
CA THR A 176 0.60 -0.93 -7.54
C THR A 176 -0.50 -1.18 -6.53
N ILE A 177 -1.66 -0.57 -6.73
CA ILE A 177 -2.82 -0.74 -5.85
C ILE A 177 -4.02 -1.19 -6.68
N THR A 178 -4.66 -2.25 -6.21
CA THR A 178 -5.90 -2.77 -6.79
C THR A 178 -6.97 -2.81 -5.72
N ALA A 179 -7.99 -1.97 -5.88
CA ALA A 179 -9.17 -1.87 -5.03
C ALA A 179 -10.40 -1.87 -5.96
N LEU A 180 -10.66 -3.02 -6.60
CA LEU A 180 -11.74 -3.14 -7.58
C LEU A 180 -13.08 -2.80 -6.93
N ASP A 181 -13.86 -1.94 -7.61
CA ASP A 181 -15.18 -1.47 -7.16
C ASP A 181 -15.15 -0.70 -5.82
N SER A 182 -14.00 -0.11 -5.47
CA SER A 182 -13.79 0.61 -4.21
C SER A 182 -12.86 1.81 -4.39
N ASP A 183 -12.87 2.73 -3.45
CA ASP A 183 -12.13 3.98 -3.54
C ASP A 183 -10.68 3.84 -3.08
N VAL A 184 -9.79 4.63 -3.64
CA VAL A 184 -8.39 4.74 -3.21
C VAL A 184 -8.08 6.18 -2.81
N THR A 185 -7.78 6.42 -1.54
CA THR A 185 -7.50 7.74 -0.98
C THR A 185 -6.13 7.78 -0.30
N LEU A 186 -5.13 8.28 -1.00
CA LEU A 186 -3.74 8.44 -0.54
C LEU A 186 -3.36 9.92 -0.58
N THR A 187 -3.93 10.71 0.32
CA THR A 187 -3.90 12.18 0.24
C THR A 187 -2.96 12.85 1.26
N ASN A 188 -2.09 12.10 1.91
CA ASN A 188 -1.09 12.71 2.79
C ASN A 188 -0.13 13.59 1.97
N ALA A 189 0.00 14.85 2.33
CA ALA A 189 0.80 15.84 1.59
C ALA A 189 2.32 15.55 1.58
N SER A 190 2.77 14.61 2.40
CA SER A 190 4.18 14.19 2.50
C SER A 190 4.41 12.82 1.84
N ASN A 191 3.44 12.26 1.13
CA ASN A 191 3.70 11.06 0.33
C ASN A 191 4.77 11.37 -0.72
N ASN A 192 5.64 10.39 -0.97
CA ASN A 192 6.68 10.49 -2.00
C ASN A 192 6.75 9.17 -2.78
N PHE A 193 6.22 9.19 -4.00
CA PHE A 193 6.20 8.07 -4.93
C PHE A 193 7.18 8.35 -6.07
N THR A 194 8.43 7.92 -5.93
CA THR A 194 9.46 8.20 -6.96
C THR A 194 9.28 7.34 -8.21
N GLY A 195 8.83 6.09 -8.04
CA GLY A 195 8.52 5.19 -9.16
C GLY A 195 7.10 5.36 -9.68
N ALA A 196 6.77 4.63 -10.73
CA ALA A 196 5.45 4.72 -11.33
C ALA A 196 4.33 4.24 -10.39
N VAL A 197 3.24 5.00 -10.33
CA VAL A 197 2.03 4.71 -9.55
C VAL A 197 0.94 4.19 -10.47
N SER A 198 0.53 2.94 -10.27
CA SER A 198 -0.55 2.26 -10.99
C SER A 198 -1.68 1.94 -10.04
N ILE A 199 -2.89 2.44 -10.31
CA ILE A 199 -4.04 2.24 -9.42
C ILE A 199 -5.25 1.78 -10.22
N GLN A 200 -5.94 0.75 -9.71
CA GLN A 200 -7.27 0.35 -10.15
C GLN A 200 -8.24 0.55 -8.99
N GLY A 201 -9.27 1.37 -9.19
CA GLY A 201 -10.28 1.66 -8.18
C GLY A 201 -11.52 2.34 -8.76
N GLN A 202 -12.46 2.70 -7.89
CA GLN A 202 -13.57 3.57 -8.26
C GLN A 202 -13.08 5.02 -8.32
N ASP A 203 -13.25 5.79 -7.25
CA ASP A 203 -12.68 7.12 -7.16
C ASP A 203 -11.24 7.03 -6.63
N VAL A 204 -10.30 7.64 -7.33
CA VAL A 204 -8.86 7.57 -7.01
C VAL A 204 -8.35 8.95 -6.67
N GLN A 205 -7.78 9.10 -5.48
CA GLN A 205 -7.18 10.34 -5.01
C GLN A 205 -5.73 10.08 -4.56
N VAL A 206 -4.78 10.77 -5.16
CA VAL A 206 -3.35 10.65 -4.80
C VAL A 206 -2.76 12.04 -4.64
N THR A 207 -2.01 12.23 -3.54
CA THR A 207 -1.14 13.39 -3.35
C THR A 207 0.30 12.94 -3.27
N ASP A 208 1.17 13.63 -3.99
CA ASP A 208 2.62 13.43 -3.97
C ASP A 208 3.34 14.73 -3.65
N SER A 209 4.41 14.64 -2.88
CA SER A 209 5.21 15.78 -2.42
C SER A 209 6.27 16.25 -3.43
N ASP A 210 6.41 15.56 -4.57
CA ASP A 210 7.43 15.82 -5.60
C ASP A 210 6.87 15.51 -7.00
N ASN A 211 7.72 15.09 -7.93
CA ASN A 211 7.31 14.66 -9.27
C ASN A 211 6.59 13.32 -9.22
N LEU A 212 5.48 13.21 -9.91
CA LEU A 212 4.71 11.97 -9.96
C LEU A 212 4.73 11.35 -11.37
N VAL A 213 5.05 10.07 -11.44
CA VAL A 213 4.96 9.26 -12.65
C VAL A 213 3.70 8.38 -12.58
N LEU A 214 2.75 8.59 -13.47
CA LEU A 214 1.53 7.77 -13.55
C LEU A 214 1.80 6.52 -14.39
N GLY A 215 1.58 5.35 -13.81
CA GLY A 215 1.56 4.05 -14.50
C GLY A 215 0.17 3.75 -15.09
N ALA A 216 -0.05 2.50 -15.50
CA ALA A 216 -1.36 2.06 -15.97
C ALA A 216 -2.39 2.17 -14.85
N SER A 217 -3.41 3.01 -15.02
CA SER A 217 -4.43 3.21 -14.00
C SER A 217 -5.83 3.18 -14.60
N THR A 218 -6.78 2.67 -13.80
CA THR A 218 -8.20 2.64 -14.16
C THR A 218 -9.02 3.19 -13.00
N ALA A 219 -9.79 4.26 -13.26
CA ALA A 219 -10.74 4.83 -12.31
C ALA A 219 -12.16 4.75 -12.92
N THR A 220 -13.03 3.95 -12.26
CA THR A 220 -14.39 3.69 -12.76
C THR A 220 -15.44 4.57 -12.10
N GLY A 221 -15.10 5.28 -11.02
CA GLY A 221 -16.00 6.14 -10.26
C GLY A 221 -16.38 7.41 -11.03
N ALA A 222 -17.59 7.88 -10.76
CA ALA A 222 -18.15 9.03 -11.45
C ALA A 222 -18.20 10.30 -10.57
N THR A 223 -17.85 10.20 -9.29
CA THR A 223 -17.96 11.31 -8.34
C THR A 223 -16.70 12.16 -8.31
N THR A 224 -15.58 11.59 -7.90
CA THR A 224 -14.25 12.21 -7.92
C THR A 224 -13.47 11.77 -9.15
N GLY A 225 -13.70 10.54 -9.63
CA GLY A 225 -13.01 9.96 -10.76
C GLY A 225 -11.53 9.77 -10.47
N TYR A 226 -10.67 10.60 -11.08
CA TYR A 226 -9.22 10.52 -10.93
C TYR A 226 -8.65 11.88 -10.52
N ALA A 227 -8.29 12.03 -9.26
CA ALA A 227 -7.81 13.29 -8.68
C ALA A 227 -6.35 13.16 -8.22
N ILE A 228 -5.47 13.89 -8.86
CA ILE A 228 -4.03 13.87 -8.63
C ILE A 228 -3.55 15.25 -8.19
N ILE A 229 -2.78 15.29 -7.12
CA ILE A 229 -2.03 16.46 -6.68
C ILE A 229 -0.55 16.08 -6.59
N ALA A 230 0.30 16.71 -7.39
CA ALA A 230 1.75 16.60 -7.29
C ALA A 230 2.37 17.96 -7.00
N ARG A 231 3.43 17.97 -6.19
CA ARG A 231 4.20 19.18 -5.90
C ARG A 231 5.37 19.37 -6.85
N GLY A 232 5.38 18.63 -7.93
CA GLY A 232 6.30 18.66 -9.06
C GLY A 232 5.57 18.31 -10.35
N ALA A 233 6.31 17.95 -11.39
CA ALA A 233 5.75 17.57 -12.68
C ALA A 233 4.96 16.26 -12.60
N VAL A 234 3.88 16.17 -13.39
CA VAL A 234 3.12 14.94 -13.59
C VAL A 234 3.41 14.38 -14.96
N THR A 235 3.96 13.19 -15.01
CA THR A 235 4.28 12.49 -16.26
C THR A 235 3.62 11.13 -16.32
N GLN A 236 3.56 10.52 -17.48
CA GLN A 236 3.02 9.19 -17.68
C GLN A 236 4.13 8.23 -18.10
N LEU A 237 4.18 7.05 -17.49
CA LEU A 237 5.10 5.99 -17.87
C LEU A 237 4.82 5.57 -19.33
N SER A 238 5.85 5.51 -20.15
CA SER A 238 5.72 5.14 -21.56
C SER A 238 5.06 3.76 -21.72
N GLY A 239 4.11 3.66 -22.64
CA GLY A 239 3.38 2.42 -22.95
C GLY A 239 2.27 2.05 -21.98
N THR A 240 1.94 2.93 -20.99
CA THR A 240 0.82 2.71 -20.08
C THR A 240 -0.35 3.63 -20.42
N ALA A 241 -1.58 3.19 -20.17
CA ALA A 241 -2.79 3.98 -20.39
C ALA A 241 -3.47 4.39 -19.08
N LEU A 242 -4.11 5.54 -19.12
CA LEU A 242 -5.06 5.99 -18.09
C LEU A 242 -6.46 5.81 -18.65
N THR A 243 -7.31 5.06 -17.93
CA THR A 243 -8.73 4.87 -18.28
C THR A 243 -9.57 5.43 -17.18
N VAL A 244 -10.26 6.53 -17.43
CA VAL A 244 -11.04 7.25 -16.43
C VAL A 244 -12.47 7.44 -16.91
N THR A 245 -13.42 6.86 -16.17
CA THR A 245 -14.86 6.97 -16.50
C THR A 245 -15.44 8.32 -16.07
N GLY A 246 -15.08 8.81 -14.89
CA GLY A 246 -15.54 10.05 -14.30
C GLY A 246 -14.65 11.26 -14.62
N PRO A 247 -14.78 12.34 -13.87
CA PRO A 247 -13.94 13.51 -14.02
C PRO A 247 -12.46 13.20 -13.75
N THR A 248 -11.57 13.93 -14.41
CA THR A 248 -10.13 13.88 -14.14
C THR A 248 -9.68 15.27 -13.67
N THR A 249 -9.03 15.32 -12.52
CA THR A 249 -8.47 16.57 -11.98
C THR A 249 -6.98 16.36 -11.69
N ILE A 250 -6.12 17.15 -12.30
CA ILE A 250 -4.67 17.08 -12.09
C ILE A 250 -4.15 18.45 -11.69
N THR A 251 -3.47 18.50 -10.55
CA THR A 251 -2.80 19.70 -10.04
C THR A 251 -1.31 19.43 -9.92
N ALA A 252 -0.51 20.02 -10.79
CA ALA A 252 0.96 20.01 -10.77
C ALA A 252 1.45 21.38 -10.31
N GLN A 253 1.50 21.61 -9.00
CA GLN A 253 1.71 22.92 -8.41
C GLN A 253 2.43 22.86 -7.06
N SER A 254 3.36 23.80 -6.80
CA SER A 254 4.02 23.92 -5.51
C SER A 254 3.01 24.11 -4.35
N SER A 255 3.42 23.79 -3.13
CA SER A 255 2.54 23.88 -1.95
C SER A 255 2.13 25.31 -1.62
N ASP A 256 2.93 26.31 -1.98
CA ASP A 256 2.64 27.75 -1.83
C ASP A 256 1.87 28.32 -3.01
N THR A 257 1.49 27.50 -3.98
CA THR A 257 0.79 27.85 -5.21
C THR A 257 1.52 28.85 -6.13
N SER A 258 2.79 29.12 -5.87
CA SER A 258 3.58 30.10 -6.62
C SER A 258 4.13 29.59 -7.95
N THR A 259 4.31 28.26 -8.07
CA THR A 259 4.91 27.62 -9.23
C THR A 259 4.05 26.48 -9.73
N ASN A 260 3.70 26.50 -11.01
CA ASN A 260 3.09 25.38 -11.70
C ASN A 260 4.17 24.55 -12.41
N TYR A 261 3.96 23.25 -12.51
CA TYR A 261 4.86 22.30 -13.16
C TYR A 261 4.18 21.66 -14.37
N ASP A 262 4.96 21.03 -15.22
CA ASP A 262 4.44 20.45 -16.47
C ASP A 262 3.60 19.20 -16.20
N VAL A 263 2.60 19.00 -17.07
CA VAL A 263 1.76 17.79 -17.10
C VAL A 263 1.88 17.16 -18.48
N THR A 264 2.34 15.92 -18.55
CA THR A 264 2.54 15.20 -19.81
C THR A 264 1.83 13.85 -19.78
N LEU A 265 0.68 13.76 -20.41
CA LEU A 265 -0.19 12.58 -20.50
C LEU A 265 -0.46 12.24 -21.98
N THR A 266 0.58 11.88 -22.70
CA THR A 266 0.56 11.79 -24.16
C THR A 266 0.49 10.36 -24.72
N ASN A 267 0.07 9.38 -23.90
CA ASN A 267 -0.16 8.03 -24.43
C ASN A 267 -1.44 8.01 -25.27
N THR A 268 -1.33 7.51 -26.50
CA THR A 268 -2.44 7.47 -27.47
C THR A 268 -3.57 6.50 -27.10
N SER A 269 -3.41 5.73 -26.03
CA SER A 269 -4.44 4.82 -25.50
C SER A 269 -5.10 5.36 -24.23
N ASN A 270 -4.82 6.60 -23.84
CA ASN A 270 -5.56 7.23 -22.76
C ASN A 270 -7.03 7.39 -23.14
N ASN A 271 -7.91 7.20 -22.17
CA ASN A 271 -9.36 7.33 -22.34
C ASN A 271 -9.94 8.08 -21.15
N PHE A 272 -10.28 9.37 -21.35
CA PHE A 272 -10.87 10.26 -20.36
C PHE A 272 -12.33 10.52 -20.73
N ASN A 273 -13.26 9.70 -20.23
CA ASN A 273 -14.69 9.83 -20.57
C ASN A 273 -15.37 11.03 -19.88
N GLY A 274 -14.82 11.52 -18.76
CA GLY A 274 -15.32 12.70 -18.05
C GLY A 274 -14.55 13.98 -18.39
N ALA A 275 -14.97 15.08 -17.80
CA ALA A 275 -14.29 16.36 -17.99
C ALA A 275 -12.88 16.34 -17.36
N VAL A 276 -11.89 16.82 -18.11
CA VAL A 276 -10.51 16.93 -17.66
C VAL A 276 -10.20 18.36 -17.24
N VAL A 277 -9.75 18.54 -16.00
CA VAL A 277 -9.33 19.82 -15.42
C VAL A 277 -7.87 19.72 -15.02
N ILE A 278 -7.02 20.60 -15.54
CA ILE A 278 -5.58 20.59 -15.24
C ILE A 278 -5.13 21.95 -14.74
N THR A 279 -4.39 21.95 -13.64
CA THR A 279 -3.59 23.09 -13.20
C THR A 279 -2.12 22.71 -13.37
N GLY A 280 -1.42 23.41 -14.25
CA GLY A 280 -0.02 23.11 -14.59
C GLY A 280 0.69 24.26 -15.30
N SER A 281 1.96 24.04 -15.65
CA SER A 281 2.75 24.93 -16.49
C SER A 281 2.45 24.62 -17.97
N ASP A 282 3.28 23.86 -18.65
CA ASP A 282 2.99 23.35 -20.00
C ASP A 282 2.25 22.01 -19.90
N VAL A 283 1.19 21.83 -20.67
CA VAL A 283 0.31 20.66 -20.63
C VAL A 283 0.25 19.98 -21.97
N GLY A 284 0.64 18.71 -22.04
CA GLY A 284 0.40 17.83 -23.17
C GLY A 284 -0.56 16.71 -22.78
N ILE A 285 -1.65 16.56 -23.52
CA ILE A 285 -2.63 15.50 -23.27
C ILE A 285 -3.09 14.86 -24.57
N THR A 286 -3.22 13.53 -24.56
CA THR A 286 -3.79 12.74 -25.64
C THR A 286 -4.96 11.93 -25.12
N ASP A 287 -6.01 11.83 -25.91
CA ASP A 287 -7.19 11.01 -25.65
C ASP A 287 -7.53 10.17 -26.89
N ILE A 288 -8.03 8.95 -26.68
CA ILE A 288 -8.33 8.02 -27.79
C ILE A 288 -9.60 8.40 -28.55
N ASP A 289 -10.49 9.17 -27.93
CA ASP A 289 -11.79 9.54 -28.52
C ASP A 289 -12.15 11.02 -28.28
N THR A 290 -13.25 11.33 -27.64
CA THR A 290 -13.71 12.71 -27.43
C THR A 290 -13.23 13.26 -26.11
N LEU A 291 -12.25 14.15 -26.12
CA LEU A 291 -11.76 14.84 -24.92
C LEU A 291 -12.68 16.01 -24.54
N VAL A 292 -13.20 16.02 -23.33
CA VAL A 292 -13.97 17.13 -22.75
C VAL A 292 -13.08 17.91 -21.79
N LEU A 293 -12.73 19.14 -22.13
CA LEU A 293 -11.91 20.00 -21.29
C LEU A 293 -12.77 20.81 -20.33
N GLY A 294 -12.47 20.73 -19.04
CA GLY A 294 -13.01 21.59 -18.00
C GLY A 294 -12.20 22.87 -17.79
N ALA A 295 -12.53 23.63 -16.75
CA ALA A 295 -11.85 24.88 -16.42
C ALA A 295 -10.41 24.62 -15.93
N SER A 296 -9.44 24.68 -16.82
CA SER A 296 -8.03 24.43 -16.56
C SER A 296 -7.24 25.74 -16.39
N THR A 297 -6.15 25.70 -15.63
CA THR A 297 -5.21 26.82 -15.46
C THR A 297 -3.83 26.40 -15.94
N VAL A 298 -3.38 26.96 -17.06
CA VAL A 298 -2.09 26.67 -17.69
C VAL A 298 -1.29 27.95 -17.77
N THR A 299 -0.07 27.96 -17.21
CA THR A 299 0.76 29.16 -17.10
C THR A 299 2.04 29.12 -17.93
N GLY A 300 2.36 27.97 -18.51
CA GLY A 300 3.52 27.79 -19.37
C GLY A 300 3.39 28.54 -20.70
N THR A 301 4.53 28.96 -21.23
CA THR A 301 4.60 29.76 -22.46
C THR A 301 5.35 29.04 -23.60
N THR A 302 5.87 27.84 -23.33
CA THR A 302 6.64 27.09 -24.32
C THR A 302 5.72 26.24 -25.22
N THR A 303 4.92 25.38 -24.61
CA THR A 303 3.94 24.56 -25.33
C THR A 303 2.50 25.06 -25.03
N GLY A 304 2.29 25.57 -23.82
CA GLY A 304 0.97 25.98 -23.36
C GLY A 304 0.09 24.76 -23.10
N TYR A 305 -1.10 24.73 -23.71
CA TYR A 305 -2.01 23.58 -23.64
C TYR A 305 -2.03 22.88 -25.00
N ASP A 306 -1.42 21.72 -25.09
CA ASP A 306 -1.31 20.92 -26.32
C ASP A 306 -2.20 19.66 -26.21
N VAL A 307 -3.17 19.57 -27.12
CA VAL A 307 -4.06 18.40 -27.26
C VAL A 307 -3.66 17.67 -28.53
N ILE A 308 -3.20 16.44 -28.37
CA ILE A 308 -2.61 15.65 -29.46
C ILE A 308 -3.54 14.51 -29.86
#